data_846c4bd1ef6f0da4b9b5647fc1cdab73
#
_entry.id   846c4bd1ef6f0da4b9b5647fc1cdab73
#
_cell.length_a   1.000
_cell.length_b   1.000
_cell.length_c   1.000
_cell.angle_alpha   90.00
_cell.angle_beta   90.00
_cell.angle_gamma   90.00
#
_symmetry.space_group_name_H-M   'P 1'
#
loop_
_entity.id
_entity.type
_entity.pdbx_description
1 polymer ?
#
loop_
_entity_poly.entity_id
_entity_poly.type
_entity_poly.pdbx_seq_one_letter_code
_entity_poly.pdbx_strand_id
1 'polypeptide(L)'
;YFNSTKRFITPVTLFSEDNTLTLSYTNGNMENKVGLDINLSGSPTSWMTITPSISLVHAHANGKYQGINLHVDDFSWSGNLELNLNSKKHTEFQALFSYQSPTKVPQFKIEENYHLDLAIKQGFFDNRLQVSFSVSDVFDTSEWQARSNTDTYRLANYSKEATHAYWIGLTFNFNNFKSRSSADDSHPQKRQIIQLGQ
;
A
#
# COMPACT_ATOMS: atom_id res chain seq x y z
N TYR A 1 -1.75 -18.41 2.16
CA TYR A 1 -1.57 -18.48 3.62
C TYR A 1 -2.89 -18.69 4.34
N PHE A 2 -2.81 -19.19 5.55
CA PHE A 2 -3.94 -19.30 6.50
C PHE A 2 -3.48 -18.74 7.85
N ASN A 3 -4.31 -17.89 8.46
CA ASN A 3 -4.09 -17.37 9.80
C ASN A 3 -5.35 -17.56 10.63
N SER A 4 -5.20 -18.05 11.86
CA SER A 4 -6.30 -18.21 12.82
C SER A 4 -5.88 -17.59 14.14
N THR A 5 -6.61 -16.56 14.56
CA THR A 5 -6.34 -15.83 15.80
C THR A 5 -7.50 -16.00 16.76
N LYS A 6 -7.22 -16.55 17.93
CA LYS A 6 -8.17 -16.59 19.06
C LYS A 6 -8.06 -15.29 19.85
N ARG A 7 -9.22 -14.75 20.28
CA ARG A 7 -9.27 -13.50 21.07
C ARG A 7 -8.62 -12.32 20.36
N PHE A 8 -8.95 -12.12 19.07
CA PHE A 8 -8.48 -10.95 18.33
C PHE A 8 -9.00 -9.65 18.95
N ILE A 9 -8.16 -8.65 19.00
CA ILE A 9 -8.53 -7.31 19.50
C ILE A 9 -9.16 -6.53 18.36
N THR A 10 -10.33 -5.95 18.61
CA THR A 10 -11.03 -5.12 17.64
C THR A 10 -11.58 -3.85 18.29
N PRO A 11 -11.54 -2.70 17.62
CA PRO A 11 -12.22 -1.51 18.09
C PRO A 11 -13.74 -1.73 18.05
N VAL A 12 -14.43 -1.20 19.03
CA VAL A 12 -15.90 -1.15 19.10
C VAL A 12 -16.36 0.25 19.45
N THR A 13 -17.42 0.68 18.79
CA THR A 13 -18.09 1.94 19.11
C THR A 13 -19.35 1.61 19.88
N LEU A 14 -19.45 2.17 21.08
CA LEU A 14 -20.61 2.05 21.97
C LEU A 14 -21.41 3.35 21.88
N PHE A 15 -22.71 3.21 21.75
CA PHE A 15 -23.65 4.33 21.79
C PHE A 15 -24.42 4.28 23.11
N SER A 16 -24.32 5.36 23.87
CA SER A 16 -24.99 5.48 25.17
C SER A 16 -26.30 6.23 25.04
N GLU A 17 -27.20 6.08 26.05
CA GLU A 17 -28.51 6.75 26.11
C GLU A 17 -28.41 8.28 26.17
N ASP A 18 -27.27 8.82 26.58
CA ASP A 18 -26.99 10.27 26.61
C ASP A 18 -26.49 10.83 25.26
N ASN A 19 -26.64 10.03 24.16
CA ASN A 19 -26.15 10.33 22.82
C ASN A 19 -24.63 10.44 22.71
N THR A 20 -23.89 9.78 23.60
CA THR A 20 -22.44 9.76 23.54
C THR A 20 -21.95 8.55 22.76
N LEU A 21 -21.00 8.76 21.83
CA LEU A 21 -20.26 7.70 21.16
C LEU A 21 -18.92 7.48 21.89
N THR A 22 -18.70 6.29 22.37
CA THR A 22 -17.45 5.88 23.02
C THR A 22 -16.72 4.85 22.15
N LEU A 23 -15.50 5.18 21.75
CA LEU A 23 -14.60 4.21 21.11
C LEU A 23 -13.88 3.40 22.20
N SER A 24 -13.96 2.11 22.12
CA SER A 24 -13.31 1.18 23.04
C SER A 24 -12.70 0.01 22.25
N TYR A 25 -12.01 -0.88 22.96
CA TYR A 25 -11.45 -2.10 22.38
C TYR A 25 -11.98 -3.31 23.11
N THR A 26 -12.25 -4.38 22.37
CA THR A 26 -12.69 -5.64 22.94
C THR A 26 -11.96 -6.83 22.30
N ASN A 27 -12.08 -7.99 22.94
CA ASN A 27 -11.61 -9.23 22.36
C ASN A 27 -12.79 -9.94 21.67
N GLY A 28 -12.65 -10.16 20.37
CA GLY A 28 -13.49 -11.12 19.65
C GLY A 28 -13.15 -12.57 19.99
N ASN A 29 -13.99 -13.51 19.55
CA ASN A 29 -13.78 -14.93 19.87
C ASN A 29 -12.70 -15.54 18.98
N MET A 30 -12.84 -15.38 17.67
CA MET A 30 -11.96 -15.98 16.67
C MET A 30 -11.99 -15.16 15.38
N GLU A 31 -10.84 -15.02 14.76
CA GLU A 31 -10.68 -14.51 13.40
C GLU A 31 -9.89 -15.52 12.59
N ASN A 32 -10.41 -15.89 11.43
CA ASN A 32 -9.72 -16.71 10.44
C ASN A 32 -9.53 -15.90 9.16
N LYS A 33 -8.33 -15.93 8.62
CA LYS A 33 -7.99 -15.33 7.34
C LYS A 33 -7.37 -16.37 6.43
N VAL A 34 -7.92 -16.49 5.22
CA VAL A 34 -7.32 -17.26 4.14
C VAL A 34 -6.94 -16.27 3.04
N GLY A 35 -5.74 -16.36 2.54
CA GLY A 35 -5.28 -15.43 1.52
C GLY A 35 -4.34 -16.07 0.51
N LEU A 36 -4.28 -15.43 -0.66
CA LEU A 36 -3.40 -15.76 -1.77
C LEU A 36 -2.69 -14.50 -2.23
N ASP A 37 -1.36 -14.52 -2.18
CA ASP A 37 -0.52 -13.45 -2.69
C ASP A 37 0.18 -13.93 -3.96
N ILE A 38 0.04 -13.15 -5.03
CA ILE A 38 0.66 -13.41 -6.32
C ILE A 38 1.53 -12.19 -6.65
N ASN A 39 2.82 -12.46 -6.86
CA ASN A 39 3.80 -11.46 -7.27
C ASN A 39 4.49 -11.95 -8.52
N LEU A 40 4.42 -11.17 -9.58
CA LEU A 40 5.05 -11.47 -10.85
C LEU A 40 6.03 -10.35 -11.20
N SER A 41 7.07 -10.69 -11.94
CA SER A 41 7.97 -9.71 -12.53
C SER A 41 8.38 -10.18 -13.90
N GLY A 42 8.26 -9.33 -14.89
CA GLY A 42 8.60 -9.66 -16.26
C GLY A 42 9.22 -8.49 -17.01
N SER A 43 10.14 -8.78 -17.91
CA SER A 43 10.76 -7.78 -18.78
C SER A 43 10.46 -8.15 -20.23
N PRO A 44 9.25 -7.79 -20.76
CA PRO A 44 8.88 -8.13 -22.14
C PRO A 44 9.82 -7.53 -23.19
N THR A 45 10.52 -6.47 -22.82
CA THR A 45 11.59 -5.87 -23.63
C THR A 45 12.77 -5.52 -22.74
N SER A 46 13.95 -5.25 -23.32
CA SER A 46 15.15 -4.88 -22.57
C SER A 46 15.07 -3.51 -21.86
N TRP A 47 14.09 -2.70 -22.23
CA TRP A 47 13.89 -1.35 -21.68
C TRP A 47 12.65 -1.22 -20.78
N MET A 48 11.84 -2.29 -20.61
CA MET A 48 10.61 -2.27 -19.82
C MET A 48 10.58 -3.44 -18.84
N THR A 49 10.24 -3.15 -17.60
CA THR A 49 9.91 -4.15 -16.57
C THR A 49 8.54 -3.84 -16.01
N ILE A 50 7.71 -4.87 -15.87
CA ILE A 50 6.37 -4.80 -15.30
C ILE A 50 6.33 -5.74 -14.10
N THR A 51 5.88 -5.23 -12.96
CA THR A 51 5.80 -6.01 -11.72
C THR A 51 4.39 -5.86 -11.12
N PRO A 52 3.41 -6.66 -11.58
CA PRO A 52 2.10 -6.74 -10.94
C PRO A 52 2.18 -7.55 -9.65
N SER A 53 1.43 -7.13 -8.65
CA SER A 53 1.15 -7.91 -7.45
C SER A 53 -0.33 -7.84 -7.10
N ILE A 54 -0.88 -8.93 -6.58
CA ILE A 54 -2.25 -9.00 -6.11
C ILE A 54 -2.30 -9.83 -4.83
N SER A 55 -3.04 -9.36 -3.86
CA SER A 55 -3.37 -10.05 -2.61
C SER A 55 -4.87 -10.22 -2.52
N LEU A 56 -5.32 -11.45 -2.36
CA LEU A 56 -6.72 -11.83 -2.18
C LEU A 56 -6.88 -12.35 -0.76
N VAL A 57 -7.85 -11.84 -0.02
CA VAL A 57 -8.07 -12.23 1.39
C VAL A 57 -9.54 -12.47 1.64
N HIS A 58 -9.87 -13.64 2.20
CA HIS A 58 -11.17 -13.92 2.80
C HIS A 58 -11.01 -13.95 4.31
N ALA A 59 -11.73 -13.08 5.00
CA ALA A 59 -11.71 -12.93 6.44
C ALA A 59 -13.06 -13.33 7.04
N HIS A 60 -13.01 -14.21 8.04
CA HIS A 60 -14.17 -14.61 8.82
C HIS A 60 -13.89 -14.34 10.29
N ALA A 61 -14.65 -13.47 10.93
CA ALA A 61 -14.52 -13.14 12.32
C ALA A 61 -15.84 -13.36 13.07
N ASN A 62 -15.73 -13.80 14.31
CA ASN A 62 -16.86 -14.03 15.19
C ASN A 62 -16.61 -13.42 16.57
N GLY A 63 -17.65 -12.87 17.15
CA GLY A 63 -17.63 -12.34 18.51
C GLY A 63 -18.91 -11.64 18.86
N LYS A 64 -19.09 -11.38 20.15
CA LYS A 64 -20.14 -10.51 20.68
C LYS A 64 -19.60 -9.69 21.84
N TYR A 65 -19.96 -8.45 21.92
CA TYR A 65 -19.60 -7.56 23.01
C TYR A 65 -20.78 -6.65 23.38
N GLN A 66 -21.26 -6.76 24.61
CA GLN A 66 -22.40 -5.96 25.12
C GLN A 66 -23.61 -5.93 24.17
N GLY A 67 -23.97 -7.09 23.59
CA GLY A 67 -25.06 -7.18 22.61
C GLY A 67 -24.67 -6.85 21.18
N ILE A 68 -23.51 -6.24 20.94
CA ILE A 68 -23.00 -5.90 19.62
C ILE A 68 -22.48 -7.16 18.94
N ASN A 69 -22.93 -7.41 17.71
CA ASN A 69 -22.42 -8.48 16.89
C ASN A 69 -21.12 -8.05 16.20
N LEU A 70 -20.04 -8.83 16.42
CA LEU A 70 -18.72 -8.61 15.80
C LEU A 70 -18.46 -9.57 14.64
N HIS A 71 -19.53 -10.21 14.12
CA HIS A 71 -19.42 -11.10 12.99
C HIS A 71 -19.04 -10.36 11.72
N VAL A 72 -18.04 -10.87 11.02
CA VAL A 72 -17.60 -10.41 9.71
C VAL A 72 -17.39 -11.62 8.82
N ASP A 73 -17.90 -11.56 7.62
CA ASP A 73 -17.57 -12.44 6.50
C ASP A 73 -17.32 -11.53 5.32
N ASP A 74 -16.06 -11.43 4.89
CA ASP A 74 -15.66 -10.46 3.90
C ASP A 74 -14.57 -10.99 2.97
N PHE A 75 -14.69 -10.64 1.70
CA PHE A 75 -13.66 -10.86 0.71
C PHE A 75 -13.14 -9.51 0.24
N SER A 76 -11.84 -9.31 0.39
CA SER A 76 -11.16 -8.11 -0.03
C SER A 76 -9.93 -8.44 -0.88
N TRP A 77 -9.50 -7.49 -1.68
CA TRP A 77 -8.29 -7.62 -2.46
C TRP A 77 -7.54 -6.30 -2.56
N SER A 78 -6.24 -6.41 -2.73
CA SER A 78 -5.38 -5.27 -3.06
C SER A 78 -4.43 -5.64 -4.17
N GLY A 79 -3.98 -4.64 -4.92
CA GLY A 79 -3.04 -4.87 -6.00
C GLY A 79 -2.17 -3.67 -6.24
N ASN A 80 -0.94 -3.95 -6.70
CA ASN A 80 -0.02 -2.94 -7.17
C ASN A 80 0.45 -3.30 -8.58
N LEU A 81 0.63 -2.29 -9.39
CA LEU A 81 1.24 -2.42 -10.71
C LEU A 81 2.40 -1.44 -10.81
N GLU A 82 3.62 -1.98 -10.80
CA GLU A 82 4.83 -1.19 -11.01
C GLU A 82 5.29 -1.34 -12.47
N LEU A 83 5.53 -0.22 -13.12
CA LEU A 83 6.09 -0.11 -14.46
C LEU A 83 7.40 0.65 -14.40
N ASN A 84 8.48 0.03 -14.86
CA ASN A 84 9.80 0.65 -14.99
C ASN A 84 10.22 0.67 -16.45
N LEU A 85 10.51 1.85 -16.97
CA LEU A 85 11.00 2.08 -18.32
C LEU A 85 12.41 2.64 -18.27
N ASN A 86 13.36 2.00 -18.97
CA ASN A 86 14.77 2.38 -18.99
C ASN A 86 15.21 2.69 -20.41
N SER A 87 15.56 3.93 -20.68
CA SER A 87 16.10 4.33 -21.98
C SER A 87 17.62 4.18 -22.03
N LYS A 88 18.14 3.87 -23.21
CA LYS A 88 19.59 3.87 -23.48
C LYS A 88 20.26 5.23 -23.25
N LYS A 89 19.49 6.32 -23.15
CA LYS A 89 19.98 7.69 -22.90
C LYS A 89 20.00 8.05 -21.40
N HIS A 90 20.12 7.08 -20.50
CA HIS A 90 20.15 7.28 -19.04
C HIS A 90 18.86 7.94 -18.48
N THR A 91 17.73 7.72 -19.16
CA THR A 91 16.43 8.12 -18.68
C THR A 91 15.72 6.92 -18.07
N GLU A 92 15.24 7.05 -16.86
CA GLU A 92 14.42 6.06 -16.17
C GLU A 92 13.06 6.69 -15.87
N PHE A 93 11.99 5.98 -16.17
CA PHE A 93 10.63 6.37 -15.82
C PHE A 93 10.02 5.24 -14.98
N GLN A 94 9.33 5.62 -13.92
CA GLN A 94 8.63 4.70 -13.04
C GLN A 94 7.19 5.17 -12.84
N ALA A 95 6.25 4.23 -12.89
CA ALA A 95 4.86 4.43 -12.50
C ALA A 95 4.47 3.33 -11.52
N LEU A 96 3.82 3.70 -10.42
CA LEU A 96 3.28 2.78 -9.42
C LEU A 96 1.81 3.10 -9.23
N PHE A 97 0.95 2.18 -9.62
CA PHE A 97 -0.48 2.23 -9.31
C PHE A 97 -0.79 1.27 -8.17
N SER A 98 -1.48 1.75 -7.16
CA SER A 98 -1.92 0.97 -6.00
C SER A 98 -3.44 1.05 -5.89
N TYR A 99 -4.05 -0.08 -5.55
CA TYR A 99 -5.49 -0.19 -5.31
C TYR A 99 -5.78 -1.11 -4.13
N GLN A 100 -6.72 -0.72 -3.30
CA GLN A 100 -7.27 -1.53 -2.22
C GLN A 100 -8.80 -1.51 -2.33
N SER A 101 -9.42 -2.69 -2.40
CA SER A 101 -10.87 -2.83 -2.42
C SER A 101 -11.48 -2.45 -1.08
N PRO A 102 -12.77 -2.10 -1.04
CA PRO A 102 -13.48 -1.98 0.22
C PRO A 102 -13.31 -3.23 1.06
N THR A 103 -13.23 -3.07 2.39
CA THR A 103 -13.14 -4.18 3.34
C THR A 103 -14.04 -3.96 4.53
N LYS A 104 -14.62 -5.04 5.06
CA LYS A 104 -15.43 -4.99 6.26
C LYS A 104 -14.61 -5.44 7.47
N VAL A 105 -14.74 -4.67 8.53
CA VAL A 105 -14.29 -5.03 9.87
C VAL A 105 -15.50 -4.95 10.81
N PRO A 106 -15.45 -5.49 12.03
CA PRO A 106 -16.59 -5.39 12.93
C PRO A 106 -17.10 -3.95 13.05
N GLN A 107 -18.38 -3.74 12.82
CA GLN A 107 -19.12 -2.46 12.83
C GLN A 107 -18.76 -1.48 11.69
N PHE A 108 -17.69 -1.64 10.94
CA PHE A 108 -17.27 -0.68 9.93
C PHE A 108 -17.07 -1.33 8.56
N LYS A 109 -17.36 -0.54 7.54
CA LYS A 109 -16.90 -0.76 6.18
C LYS A 109 -15.84 0.31 5.89
N ILE A 110 -14.64 -0.12 5.56
CA ILE A 110 -13.56 0.73 5.03
C ILE A 110 -13.75 0.79 3.52
N GLU A 111 -13.80 1.99 2.95
CA GLU A 111 -14.00 2.17 1.51
C GLU A 111 -12.71 1.90 0.74
N GLU A 112 -12.82 1.82 -0.57
CA GLU A 112 -11.66 1.65 -1.44
C GLU A 112 -10.68 2.81 -1.35
N ASN A 113 -9.42 2.50 -1.60
CA ASN A 113 -8.36 3.48 -1.73
C ASN A 113 -7.51 3.17 -2.96
N TYR A 114 -7.11 4.18 -3.70
CA TYR A 114 -6.19 4.03 -4.83
C TYR A 114 -5.38 5.30 -5.06
N HIS A 115 -4.17 5.12 -5.57
CA HIS A 115 -3.31 6.23 -5.95
C HIS A 115 -2.35 5.83 -7.08
N LEU A 116 -1.83 6.83 -7.76
CA LEU A 116 -0.80 6.70 -8.80
C LEU A 116 0.37 7.59 -8.44
N ASP A 117 1.55 7.00 -8.40
CA ASP A 117 2.82 7.69 -8.24
C ASP A 117 3.62 7.63 -9.55
N LEU A 118 4.25 8.73 -9.91
CA LEU A 118 5.09 8.83 -11.10
C LEU A 118 6.47 9.37 -10.72
N ALA A 119 7.50 8.83 -11.35
CA ALA A 119 8.85 9.35 -11.22
C ALA A 119 9.60 9.30 -12.55
N ILE A 120 10.45 10.28 -12.77
CA ILE A 120 11.40 10.32 -13.87
C ILE A 120 12.78 10.68 -13.34
N LYS A 121 13.79 10.00 -13.83
CA LYS A 121 15.19 10.29 -13.53
C LYS A 121 15.97 10.39 -14.83
N GLN A 122 16.79 11.44 -14.97
CA GLN A 122 17.66 11.68 -16.10
C GLN A 122 19.11 11.79 -15.66
N GLY A 123 19.96 10.94 -16.23
CA GLY A 123 21.40 11.02 -16.07
C GLY A 123 22.05 11.90 -17.13
N PHE A 124 23.01 12.71 -16.70
CA PHE A 124 23.85 13.58 -17.53
C PHE A 124 25.33 13.27 -17.27
N PHE A 125 26.19 13.57 -18.23
CA PHE A 125 27.65 13.39 -18.13
C PHE A 125 28.04 11.97 -17.69
N ASP A 126 27.54 10.95 -18.39
CA ASP A 126 27.75 9.55 -18.06
C ASP A 126 27.31 9.19 -16.62
N ASN A 127 26.14 9.69 -16.22
CA ASN A 127 25.54 9.53 -14.88
C ASN A 127 26.31 10.21 -13.73
N ARG A 128 27.21 11.15 -14.02
CA ARG A 128 27.84 11.95 -12.96
C ARG A 128 26.84 12.88 -12.29
N LEU A 129 25.94 13.48 -13.06
CA LEU A 129 24.81 14.26 -12.53
C LEU A 129 23.51 13.50 -12.83
N GLN A 130 22.71 13.27 -11.82
CA GLN A 130 21.37 12.71 -11.98
C GLN A 130 20.35 13.71 -11.43
N VAL A 131 19.34 13.97 -12.22
CA VAL A 131 18.18 14.79 -11.84
C VAL A 131 16.97 13.87 -11.77
N SER A 132 16.26 13.91 -10.68
CA SER A 132 15.00 13.17 -10.53
C SER A 132 13.85 14.12 -10.20
N PHE A 133 12.68 13.79 -10.71
CA PHE A 133 11.42 14.43 -10.38
C PHE A 133 10.40 13.34 -10.11
N SER A 134 9.65 13.47 -9.02
CA SER A 134 8.55 12.55 -8.73
C SER A 134 7.32 13.28 -8.21
N VAL A 135 6.17 12.68 -8.46
CA VAL A 135 4.87 13.12 -7.99
C VAL A 135 4.21 11.92 -7.33
N SER A 136 3.88 12.04 -6.06
CA SER A 136 3.07 11.07 -5.33
C SER A 136 1.61 11.44 -5.45
N ASP A 137 0.75 10.42 -5.53
CA ASP A 137 -0.71 10.56 -5.60
C ASP A 137 -1.15 11.61 -6.63
N VAL A 138 -0.80 11.36 -7.90
CA VAL A 138 -1.00 12.30 -9.04
C VAL A 138 -2.42 12.86 -9.10
N PHE A 139 -3.42 12.05 -8.73
CA PHE A 139 -4.84 12.41 -8.81
C PHE A 139 -5.40 12.92 -7.47
N ASP A 140 -4.57 12.94 -6.40
CA ASP A 140 -4.99 13.31 -5.04
C ASP A 140 -6.18 12.47 -4.54
N THR A 141 -6.12 11.16 -4.80
CA THR A 141 -7.20 10.19 -4.52
C THR A 141 -6.96 9.34 -3.28
N SER A 142 -5.75 9.37 -2.71
CA SER A 142 -5.45 8.61 -1.50
C SER A 142 -6.15 9.23 -0.30
N GLU A 143 -7.15 8.52 0.20
CA GLU A 143 -7.94 8.93 1.37
C GLU A 143 -8.41 7.72 2.15
N TRP A 144 -8.62 7.89 3.43
CA TRP A 144 -9.18 6.85 4.28
C TRP A 144 -10.59 7.21 4.68
N GLN A 145 -11.53 6.34 4.36
CA GLN A 145 -12.92 6.48 4.74
C GLN A 145 -13.41 5.20 5.42
N ALA A 146 -14.07 5.35 6.56
CA ALA A 146 -14.75 4.25 7.22
C ALA A 146 -16.17 4.66 7.58
N ARG A 147 -17.12 3.79 7.27
CA ARG A 147 -18.54 4.00 7.53
C ARG A 147 -19.10 2.90 8.42
N SER A 148 -19.87 3.31 9.40
CA SER A 148 -20.70 2.40 10.22
C SER A 148 -22.16 2.77 10.03
N ASN A 149 -22.99 1.77 9.80
CA ASN A 149 -24.42 1.90 9.70
C ASN A 149 -25.06 0.80 10.55
N THR A 150 -25.45 1.15 11.75
CA THR A 150 -26.13 0.27 12.70
C THR A 150 -27.57 0.70 12.90
N ASP A 151 -28.37 -0.07 13.60
CA ASP A 151 -29.76 0.28 13.91
C ASP A 151 -29.87 1.51 14.83
N THR A 152 -28.82 1.81 15.59
CA THR A 152 -28.80 2.87 16.60
C THR A 152 -28.07 4.14 16.16
N TYR A 153 -27.07 4.03 15.27
CA TYR A 153 -26.31 5.19 14.80
C TYR A 153 -25.75 5.01 13.39
N ARG A 154 -25.45 6.14 12.76
CA ARG A 154 -24.67 6.22 11.53
C ARG A 154 -23.43 7.06 11.79
N LEU A 155 -22.27 6.53 11.44
CA LEU A 155 -20.99 7.20 11.60
C LEU A 155 -20.20 7.14 10.30
N ALA A 156 -19.64 8.27 9.89
CA ALA A 156 -18.68 8.33 8.80
C ALA A 156 -17.41 9.00 9.31
N ASN A 157 -16.32 8.30 9.25
CA ASN A 157 -14.98 8.81 9.52
C ASN A 157 -14.26 9.04 8.21
N TYR A 158 -13.66 10.19 8.07
CA TYR A 158 -12.88 10.58 6.92
C TYR A 158 -11.52 11.11 7.37
N SER A 159 -10.45 10.65 6.75
CA SER A 159 -9.11 11.20 6.95
C SER A 159 -8.42 11.29 5.60
N LYS A 160 -7.92 12.47 5.29
CA LYS A 160 -7.07 12.71 4.14
C LYS A 160 -5.78 13.35 4.60
N GLU A 161 -4.68 12.66 4.38
CA GLU A 161 -3.35 13.20 4.58
C GLU A 161 -2.89 13.94 3.31
N ALA A 162 -1.88 14.79 3.42
CA ALA A 162 -1.29 15.47 2.27
C ALA A 162 -0.39 14.50 1.49
N THR A 163 -1.00 13.60 0.72
CA THR A 163 -0.32 12.57 -0.06
C THR A 163 0.15 13.08 -1.43
N HIS A 164 -0.53 14.09 -1.97
CA HIS A 164 -0.14 14.72 -3.22
C HIS A 164 1.09 15.61 -3.02
N ALA A 165 2.26 15.12 -3.42
CA ALA A 165 3.53 15.78 -3.18
C ALA A 165 4.45 15.72 -4.41
N TYR A 166 5.26 16.78 -4.58
CA TYR A 166 6.27 16.88 -5.63
C TYR A 166 7.67 16.85 -5.01
N TRP A 167 8.56 16.07 -5.64
CA TRP A 167 9.93 15.93 -5.18
C TRP A 167 10.90 16.18 -6.33
N ILE A 168 11.96 16.93 -6.05
CA ILE A 168 13.08 17.14 -6.97
C ILE A 168 14.34 16.65 -6.27
N GLY A 169 15.08 15.76 -6.92
CA GLY A 169 16.34 15.23 -6.44
C GLY A 169 17.49 15.57 -7.37
N LEU A 170 18.64 15.92 -6.79
CA LEU A 170 19.89 16.12 -7.50
C LEU A 170 20.97 15.25 -6.86
N THR A 171 21.60 14.39 -7.65
CA THR A 171 22.70 13.55 -7.20
C THR A 171 23.92 13.83 -8.07
N PHE A 172 25.06 14.17 -7.46
CA PHE A 172 26.31 14.38 -8.14
C PHE A 172 27.38 13.41 -7.65
N ASN A 173 27.91 12.59 -8.55
CA ASN A 173 28.95 11.62 -8.27
C ASN A 173 30.33 12.21 -8.55
N PHE A 174 31.05 12.64 -7.52
CA PHE A 174 32.37 13.29 -7.63
C PHE A 174 33.48 12.32 -8.05
N ASN A 175 33.33 11.03 -7.81
CA ASN A 175 34.39 10.06 -8.05
C ASN A 175 33.87 8.81 -8.78
N ASN A 176 34.42 8.54 -9.97
CA ASN A 176 34.23 7.27 -10.69
C ASN A 176 35.14 6.20 -10.08
N PHE A 177 34.92 5.82 -8.82
CA PHE A 177 35.53 4.63 -8.29
C PHE A 177 34.90 3.43 -8.98
N LYS A 178 35.52 2.96 -10.08
CA LYS A 178 35.27 1.61 -10.57
C LYS A 178 35.81 0.68 -9.48
N SER A 179 34.95 0.20 -8.58
CA SER A 179 35.27 -0.94 -7.76
C SER A 179 35.76 -2.02 -8.73
N ARG A 180 37.05 -2.40 -8.63
CA ARG A 180 37.52 -3.62 -9.24
C ARG A 180 36.68 -4.73 -8.62
N SER A 181 35.70 -5.25 -9.35
CA SER A 181 35.06 -6.48 -8.97
C SER A 181 36.13 -7.53 -8.90
N SER A 182 36.55 -7.89 -7.68
CA SER A 182 37.18 -9.19 -7.48
C SER A 182 36.14 -10.19 -7.98
N ALA A 183 36.54 -10.93 -9.02
CA ALA A 183 35.76 -12.05 -9.52
C ALA A 183 35.64 -13.05 -8.38
N ASP A 184 34.56 -13.00 -7.66
CA ASP A 184 33.93 -14.07 -6.89
C ASP A 184 32.96 -13.48 -5.88
N ASP A 185 31.73 -13.19 -6.31
CA ASP A 185 30.56 -13.22 -5.43
C ASP A 185 29.29 -13.14 -6.28
N SER A 186 28.68 -14.28 -6.45
CA SER A 186 27.36 -14.46 -7.06
C SER A 186 26.26 -14.01 -6.09
N HIS A 187 26.18 -12.70 -5.84
CA HIS A 187 25.03 -12.12 -5.16
C HIS A 187 24.23 -11.23 -6.13
N PRO A 188 22.93 -11.45 -6.28
CA PRO A 188 22.11 -10.61 -7.13
C PRO A 188 22.13 -9.17 -6.58
N GLN A 189 22.59 -8.23 -7.40
CA GLN A 189 22.56 -6.81 -7.05
C GLN A 189 21.11 -6.40 -6.77
N LYS A 190 20.85 -5.95 -5.54
CA LYS A 190 19.62 -5.25 -5.19
C LYS A 190 19.56 -3.98 -6.05
N ARG A 191 18.57 -3.92 -6.96
CA ARG A 191 18.25 -2.69 -7.71
C ARG A 191 17.93 -1.59 -6.71
N GLN A 192 18.58 -0.45 -6.82
CA GLN A 192 18.15 0.75 -6.11
C GLN A 192 16.84 1.22 -6.74
N ILE A 193 15.76 0.99 -6.03
CA ILE A 193 14.45 1.54 -6.34
C ILE A 193 14.53 3.05 -6.05
N ILE A 194 13.99 3.88 -6.92
CA ILE A 194 13.77 5.30 -6.62
C ILE A 194 12.85 5.30 -5.39
N GLN A 195 13.36 5.75 -4.23
CA GLN A 195 12.50 5.90 -3.06
C GLN A 195 11.51 7.03 -3.36
N LEU A 196 10.29 6.63 -3.67
CA LEU A 196 9.13 7.53 -3.60
C LEU A 196 8.97 7.82 -2.11
N GLY A 197 9.09 9.10 -1.73
CA GLY A 197 9.10 9.52 -0.33
C GLY A 197 7.85 8.99 0.42
N GLN A 198 8.11 8.35 1.56
CA GLN A 198 7.10 8.05 2.57
C GLN A 198 6.96 9.22 3.52
#